data_d03aacb5a3cbfc103f81221ef6a4f58f
#
_entry.id   d03aacb5a3cbfc103f81221ef6a4f58f
#
_cell.length_a   1.000
_cell.length_b   1.000
_cell.length_c   1.000
_cell.angle_alpha   90.00
_cell.angle_beta   90.00
_cell.angle_gamma   90.00
#
_symmetry.space_group_name_H-M   'P 1'
#
loop_
_entity.id
_entity.type
_entity.pdbx_description
1 polymer ?
#
loop_
_entity_poly.entity_id
_entity_poly.type
_entity_poly.pdbx_seq_one_letter_code
_entity_poly.pdbx_strand_id
1 'polypeptide(L)'
;MAFTLNYDDAIPLDAEALAEGGIAEGYESLLPQLRRFVTDPATIEEQRDDDAPSYTVRCGGRSFDIYAPDLDEGEGNSWGRATVALFSIVNEHLQHSTHRLYATNRGNDLMGMFLTAAEATAAQASFANRSDWPYVPKDEQPWYGQFH
;
A
#
# COMPACT_ATOMS: atom_id res chain seq x y z
N MET A 1 -25.95 -3.58 15.19
CA MET A 1 -25.58 -2.48 14.29
C MET A 1 -24.42 -2.92 13.43
N ALA A 2 -24.59 -2.83 12.11
CA ALA A 2 -23.52 -3.22 11.20
C ALA A 2 -22.35 -2.22 11.27
N PHE A 3 -21.13 -2.73 11.28
CA PHE A 3 -19.94 -1.90 11.20
C PHE A 3 -19.82 -1.32 9.79
N THR A 4 -19.45 -0.05 9.70
CA THR A 4 -19.24 0.63 8.42
C THR A 4 -17.87 1.29 8.42
N LEU A 5 -17.10 1.08 7.34
CA LEU A 5 -15.84 1.78 7.16
C LEU A 5 -16.10 3.26 6.91
N ASN A 6 -15.28 4.12 7.51
CA ASN A 6 -15.36 5.55 7.26
C ASN A 6 -14.51 5.90 6.03
N TYR A 7 -15.15 5.89 4.86
CA TYR A 7 -14.47 6.19 3.61
C TYR A 7 -14.01 7.66 3.49
N ASP A 8 -14.48 8.54 4.37
CA ASP A 8 -13.97 9.90 4.43
C ASP A 8 -12.51 9.95 4.86
N ASP A 9 -12.06 8.94 5.61
CA ASP A 9 -10.66 8.80 6.02
C ASP A 9 -9.83 7.97 5.04
N ALA A 10 -10.44 7.43 3.98
CA ALA A 10 -9.72 6.66 2.98
C ALA A 10 -8.86 7.58 2.11
N ILE A 11 -7.64 7.14 1.82
CA ILE A 11 -6.69 7.93 1.04
C ILE A 11 -6.56 7.29 -0.35
N PRO A 12 -6.96 8.00 -1.42
CA PRO A 12 -6.77 7.50 -2.79
C PRO A 12 -5.28 7.36 -3.09
N LEU A 13 -4.87 6.21 -3.59
CA LEU A 13 -3.46 5.94 -3.88
C LEU A 13 -3.19 5.69 -5.35
N ASP A 14 -4.07 4.93 -6.04
CA ASP A 14 -3.89 4.58 -7.45
C ASP A 14 -2.56 3.85 -7.70
N ALA A 15 -2.64 2.55 -7.90
CA ALA A 15 -1.45 1.70 -8.07
C ALA A 15 -0.60 2.11 -9.28
N GLU A 16 -1.23 2.57 -10.37
CA GLU A 16 -0.52 3.11 -11.53
C GLU A 16 0.30 4.34 -11.14
N ALA A 17 -0.29 5.25 -10.38
CA ALA A 17 0.40 6.44 -9.92
C ALA A 17 1.58 6.08 -9.00
N LEU A 18 1.45 5.06 -8.16
CA LEU A 18 2.54 4.60 -7.31
C LEU A 18 3.70 4.06 -8.14
N ALA A 19 3.41 3.26 -9.18
CA ALA A 19 4.44 2.63 -9.99
C ALA A 19 5.09 3.61 -10.97
N GLU A 20 4.32 4.50 -11.55
CA GLU A 20 4.77 5.39 -12.62
C GLU A 20 5.08 6.81 -12.13
N GLY A 21 4.27 7.33 -11.21
CA GLY A 21 4.46 8.66 -10.64
C GLY A 21 5.44 8.69 -9.49
N GLY A 22 5.41 7.67 -8.63
CA GLY A 22 6.34 7.52 -7.52
C GLY A 22 5.67 7.18 -6.20
N ILE A 23 6.29 6.26 -5.47
CA ILE A 23 5.82 5.81 -4.16
C ILE A 23 5.96 6.93 -3.11
N ALA A 24 7.00 7.75 -3.22
CA ALA A 24 7.22 8.84 -2.27
C ALA A 24 6.03 9.81 -2.25
N GLU A 25 5.43 10.09 -3.41
CA GLU A 25 4.26 10.97 -3.49
C GLU A 25 3.07 10.34 -2.77
N GLY A 26 2.83 9.05 -2.98
CA GLY A 26 1.79 8.32 -2.24
C GLY A 26 2.04 8.30 -0.74
N TYR A 27 3.29 8.09 -0.36
CA TYR A 27 3.70 8.12 1.04
C TYR A 27 3.42 9.49 1.68
N GLU A 28 3.71 10.57 0.97
CA GLU A 28 3.43 11.93 1.46
C GLU A 28 1.94 12.14 1.71
N SER A 29 1.08 11.57 0.88
CA SER A 29 -0.36 11.69 1.09
C SER A 29 -0.84 10.93 2.33
N LEU A 30 -0.08 9.93 2.78
CA LEU A 30 -0.38 9.17 3.99
C LEU A 30 0.16 9.82 5.27
N LEU A 31 1.18 10.66 5.15
CA LEU A 31 1.89 11.20 6.31
C LEU A 31 1.01 11.90 7.34
N PRO A 32 0.02 12.73 6.95
CA PRO A 32 -0.81 13.40 7.97
C PRO A 32 -1.51 12.42 8.91
N GLN A 33 -1.97 11.28 8.40
CA GLN A 33 -2.59 10.26 9.25
C GLN A 33 -1.54 9.39 9.92
N LEU A 34 -0.46 9.04 9.22
CA LEU A 34 0.61 8.21 9.78
C LEU A 34 1.24 8.87 11.02
N ARG A 35 1.39 10.18 11.01
CA ARG A 35 1.95 10.92 12.14
C ARG A 35 1.11 10.86 13.41
N ARG A 36 -0.13 10.41 13.31
CA ARG A 36 -0.95 10.15 14.50
C ARG A 36 -0.46 8.93 15.27
N PHE A 37 0.24 8.01 14.60
CA PHE A 37 0.66 6.73 15.16
C PHE A 37 2.16 6.60 15.29
N VAL A 38 2.93 7.36 14.52
CA VAL A 38 4.39 7.28 14.45
C VAL A 38 4.94 8.70 14.58
N THR A 39 5.83 8.89 15.57
CA THR A 39 6.35 10.22 15.91
C THR A 39 7.25 10.79 14.81
N ASP A 40 8.08 9.96 14.18
CA ASP A 40 9.10 10.42 13.24
C ASP A 40 9.21 9.43 12.06
N PRO A 41 8.26 9.48 11.12
CA PRO A 41 8.31 8.59 9.96
C PRO A 41 9.59 8.78 9.15
N ALA A 42 10.19 7.66 8.72
CA ALA A 42 11.40 7.70 7.91
C ALA A 42 11.15 8.29 6.52
N THR A 43 12.18 8.82 5.91
CA THR A 43 12.13 9.35 4.55
C THR A 43 12.31 8.22 3.54
N ILE A 44 11.55 8.27 2.45
CA ILE A 44 11.69 7.33 1.34
C ILE A 44 12.71 7.89 0.36
N GLU A 45 13.65 7.04 -0.05
CA GLU A 45 14.62 7.34 -1.10
C GLU A 45 14.20 6.62 -2.39
N GLU A 46 14.19 7.35 -3.51
CA GLU A 46 13.85 6.81 -4.81
C GLU A 46 15.06 6.85 -5.74
N GLN A 47 15.27 5.75 -6.48
CA GLN A 47 16.36 5.68 -7.46
C GLN A 47 15.75 5.22 -8.79
N ARG A 48 15.94 6.02 -9.84
CA ARG A 48 15.45 5.73 -11.18
C ARG A 48 16.63 5.76 -12.16
N ASP A 49 16.54 4.90 -13.18
CA ASP A 49 17.49 4.86 -14.29
C ASP A 49 16.69 4.82 -15.59
N ASP A 50 16.87 5.81 -16.45
CA ASP A 50 16.14 5.93 -17.72
C ASP A 50 16.80 5.14 -18.84
N ASP A 51 18.13 4.91 -18.77
CA ASP A 51 18.88 4.17 -19.80
C ASP A 51 18.56 2.66 -19.76
N ALA A 52 18.46 2.12 -18.55
CA ALA A 52 17.99 0.75 -18.30
C ALA A 52 16.78 0.91 -17.39
N PRO A 53 15.57 1.06 -17.92
CA PRO A 53 14.41 1.47 -17.14
C PRO A 53 14.23 0.68 -15.85
N SER A 54 14.47 1.35 -14.72
CA SER A 54 14.37 0.75 -13.40
C SER A 54 13.90 1.77 -12.38
N TYR A 55 13.26 1.28 -11.35
CA TYR A 55 12.78 2.10 -10.24
C TYR A 55 12.88 1.28 -8.96
N THR A 56 13.70 1.75 -8.04
CA THR A 56 13.92 1.13 -6.73
C THR A 56 13.61 2.14 -5.64
N VAL A 57 12.98 1.67 -4.56
CA VAL A 57 12.63 2.50 -3.41
C VAL A 57 13.32 1.93 -2.17
N ARG A 58 13.87 2.81 -1.35
CA ARG A 58 14.53 2.42 -0.09
C ARG A 58 13.95 3.18 1.08
N CYS A 59 13.78 2.47 2.18
CA CYS A 59 13.33 3.06 3.44
C CYS A 59 13.76 2.18 4.60
N GLY A 60 14.40 2.77 5.61
CA GLY A 60 14.74 2.06 6.84
C GLY A 60 15.61 0.82 6.66
N GLY A 61 16.52 0.83 5.70
CA GLY A 61 17.40 -0.31 5.42
C GLY A 61 16.78 -1.36 4.51
N ARG A 62 15.52 -1.21 4.11
CA ARG A 62 14.85 -2.09 3.15
C ARG A 62 14.86 -1.48 1.76
N SER A 63 14.91 -2.34 0.75
CA SER A 63 14.93 -1.94 -0.64
C SER A 63 13.85 -2.72 -1.41
N PHE A 64 13.15 -2.04 -2.30
CA PHE A 64 12.07 -2.63 -3.11
C PHE A 64 12.28 -2.27 -4.57
N ASP A 65 12.40 -3.28 -5.43
CA ASP A 65 12.48 -3.08 -6.87
C ASP A 65 11.06 -3.08 -7.44
N ILE A 66 10.65 -1.96 -8.01
CA ILE A 66 9.31 -1.79 -8.56
C ILE A 66 9.28 -2.30 -10.00
N TYR A 67 10.24 -1.87 -10.81
CA TYR A 67 10.49 -2.44 -12.13
C TYR A 67 11.98 -2.36 -12.46
N ALA A 68 12.43 -3.29 -13.31
CA ALA A 68 13.81 -3.37 -13.76
C ALA A 68 13.87 -4.24 -15.01
N PRO A 69 14.94 -4.14 -15.84
CA PRO A 69 15.02 -4.93 -17.08
C PRO A 69 14.96 -6.45 -16.87
N ASP A 70 15.39 -6.94 -15.72
CA ASP A 70 15.43 -8.38 -15.39
C ASP A 70 14.18 -8.84 -14.63
N LEU A 71 13.23 -7.96 -14.34
CA LEU A 71 11.98 -8.32 -13.69
C LEU A 71 10.90 -8.58 -14.74
N ASP A 72 9.85 -9.32 -14.33
CA ASP A 72 8.70 -9.58 -15.17
C ASP A 72 8.03 -8.25 -15.56
N GLU A 73 7.97 -8.01 -16.88
CA GLU A 73 7.63 -6.73 -17.48
C GLU A 73 6.13 -6.41 -17.53
N GLY A 74 5.26 -7.27 -16.99
CA GLY A 74 3.83 -6.96 -16.98
C GLY A 74 3.54 -5.66 -16.25
N GLU A 75 2.83 -4.73 -16.89
CA GLU A 75 2.43 -3.45 -16.29
C GLU A 75 1.71 -3.68 -14.94
N GLY A 76 0.82 -4.67 -14.92
CA GLY A 76 0.12 -5.05 -13.68
C GLY A 76 1.06 -5.52 -12.58
N ASN A 77 2.19 -6.14 -12.94
CA ASN A 77 3.17 -6.61 -11.97
C ASN A 77 3.91 -5.46 -11.30
N SER A 78 4.26 -4.40 -12.03
CA SER A 78 4.88 -3.22 -11.43
C SER A 78 3.90 -2.49 -10.51
N TRP A 79 2.65 -2.41 -10.89
CA TRP A 79 1.61 -1.83 -10.04
C TRP A 79 1.46 -2.61 -8.73
N GLY A 80 1.46 -3.93 -8.80
CA GLY A 80 1.40 -4.79 -7.61
C GLY A 80 2.62 -4.63 -6.72
N ARG A 81 3.83 -4.61 -7.31
CA ARG A 81 5.05 -4.42 -6.53
C ARG A 81 5.10 -3.05 -5.86
N ALA A 82 4.63 -2.00 -6.53
CA ALA A 82 4.56 -0.65 -5.94
C ALA A 82 3.59 -0.62 -4.77
N THR A 83 2.43 -1.27 -4.91
CA THR A 83 1.45 -1.38 -3.84
C THR A 83 2.04 -2.09 -2.62
N VAL A 84 2.64 -3.26 -2.83
CA VAL A 84 3.26 -4.04 -1.76
C VAL A 84 4.36 -3.23 -1.07
N ALA A 85 5.20 -2.54 -1.84
CA ALA A 85 6.29 -1.74 -1.30
C ALA A 85 5.78 -0.63 -0.38
N LEU A 86 4.82 0.16 -0.82
CA LEU A 86 4.28 1.26 -0.03
C LEU A 86 3.64 0.75 1.27
N PHE A 87 2.79 -0.26 1.19
CA PHE A 87 2.11 -0.79 2.36
C PHE A 87 3.08 -1.45 3.33
N SER A 88 4.10 -2.15 2.80
CA SER A 88 5.14 -2.76 3.64
C SER A 88 5.94 -1.70 4.40
N ILE A 89 6.31 -0.62 3.73
CA ILE A 89 7.05 0.49 4.35
C ILE A 89 6.23 1.10 5.49
N VAL A 90 4.97 1.43 5.22
CA VAL A 90 4.11 2.07 6.21
C VAL A 90 3.85 1.12 7.38
N ASN A 91 3.56 -0.15 7.11
CA ASN A 91 3.26 -1.12 8.16
C ASN A 91 4.48 -1.49 9.00
N GLU A 92 5.67 -1.36 8.45
CA GLU A 92 6.89 -1.50 9.25
C GLU A 92 7.01 -0.38 10.27
N HIS A 93 6.65 0.85 9.89
CA HIS A 93 6.56 1.96 10.85
C HIS A 93 5.53 1.70 11.95
N LEU A 94 4.45 0.99 11.61
CA LEU A 94 3.32 0.74 12.51
C LEU A 94 3.49 -0.52 13.38
N GLN A 95 4.63 -1.20 13.33
CA GLN A 95 4.80 -2.51 14.00
C GLN A 95 4.53 -2.48 15.50
N HIS A 96 4.69 -1.35 16.15
CA HIS A 96 4.41 -1.18 17.59
C HIS A 96 3.10 -0.42 17.84
N SER A 97 2.33 -0.12 16.80
CA SER A 97 1.04 0.54 16.89
C SER A 97 -0.10 -0.48 16.90
N THR A 98 -1.27 -0.06 17.39
CA THR A 98 -2.50 -0.86 17.26
C THR A 98 -3.09 -0.84 15.86
N HIS A 99 -2.64 0.09 15.03
CA HIS A 99 -3.16 0.30 13.68
C HIS A 99 -2.21 -0.28 12.64
N ARG A 100 -2.78 -0.61 11.49
CA ARG A 100 -2.06 -0.97 10.27
C ARG A 100 -2.69 -0.25 9.10
N LEU A 101 -1.94 -0.10 8.02
CA LEU A 101 -2.48 0.42 6.77
C LEU A 101 -3.07 -0.75 5.99
N TYR A 102 -4.36 -0.68 5.72
CA TYR A 102 -5.07 -1.67 4.92
C TYR A 102 -5.40 -1.08 3.55
N ALA A 103 -5.35 -1.92 2.54
CA ALA A 103 -5.79 -1.55 1.21
C ALA A 103 -7.27 -1.88 1.06
N THR A 104 -8.00 -1.04 0.34
CA THR A 104 -9.31 -1.36 -0.20
C THR A 104 -9.24 -1.18 -1.71
N ASN A 105 -9.90 -2.07 -2.45
CA ASN A 105 -9.85 -2.12 -3.91
C ASN A 105 -8.43 -2.38 -4.42
N ARG A 106 -8.16 -2.13 -5.68
CA ARG A 106 -6.85 -2.34 -6.31
C ARG A 106 -6.74 -1.52 -7.59
N GLY A 107 -5.56 -1.53 -8.20
CA GLY A 107 -5.34 -0.82 -9.46
C GLY A 107 -5.58 0.67 -9.30
N ASN A 108 -6.32 1.25 -10.23
CA ASN A 108 -6.62 2.68 -10.19
C ASN A 108 -7.56 3.07 -9.07
N ASP A 109 -8.29 2.11 -8.50
CA ASP A 109 -9.22 2.35 -7.39
C ASP A 109 -8.60 2.08 -6.01
N LEU A 110 -7.31 1.76 -5.96
CA LEU A 110 -6.62 1.47 -4.71
C LEU A 110 -6.71 2.64 -3.74
N MET A 111 -7.11 2.32 -2.51
CA MET A 111 -7.13 3.28 -1.40
C MET A 111 -6.45 2.68 -0.18
N GLY A 112 -5.97 3.53 0.71
CA GLY A 112 -5.39 3.13 1.99
C GLY A 112 -6.23 3.62 3.15
N MET A 113 -6.35 2.79 4.17
CA MET A 113 -7.07 3.13 5.41
C MET A 113 -6.29 2.60 6.62
N PHE A 114 -6.13 3.45 7.62
CA PHE A 114 -5.52 3.06 8.89
C PHE A 114 -6.61 2.46 9.78
N LEU A 115 -6.53 1.16 10.04
CA LEU A 115 -7.51 0.43 10.82
C LEU A 115 -6.83 -0.39 11.92
N THR A 116 -7.57 -0.64 13.00
CA THR A 116 -7.17 -1.67 13.97
C THR A 116 -7.54 -3.04 13.41
N ALA A 117 -6.96 -4.10 13.97
CA ALA A 117 -7.31 -5.47 13.58
C ALA A 117 -8.80 -5.74 13.82
N ALA A 118 -9.36 -5.21 14.91
CA ALA A 118 -10.78 -5.37 15.22
C ALA A 118 -11.67 -4.70 14.17
N GLU A 119 -11.29 -3.51 13.72
CA GLU A 119 -12.03 -2.80 12.68
C GLU A 119 -11.98 -3.54 11.34
N ALA A 120 -10.81 -4.08 10.97
CA ALA A 120 -10.65 -4.85 9.75
C ALA A 120 -11.51 -6.12 9.79
N THR A 121 -11.50 -6.82 10.92
CA THR A 121 -12.32 -8.03 11.11
C THR A 121 -13.82 -7.70 11.04
N ALA A 122 -14.24 -6.59 11.66
CA ALA A 122 -15.63 -6.16 11.62
C ALA A 122 -16.07 -5.80 10.20
N ALA A 123 -15.19 -5.16 9.41
CA ALA A 123 -15.48 -4.84 8.02
C ALA A 123 -15.66 -6.11 7.19
N GLN A 124 -14.78 -7.11 7.37
CA GLN A 124 -14.90 -8.39 6.69
C GLN A 124 -16.22 -9.10 7.02
N ALA A 125 -16.64 -9.03 8.28
CA ALA A 125 -17.90 -9.62 8.71
C ALA A 125 -19.13 -8.89 8.12
N SER A 126 -18.97 -7.61 7.79
CA SER A 126 -20.08 -6.76 7.31
C SER A 126 -20.26 -6.78 5.79
N PHE A 127 -19.20 -7.11 5.03
CA PHE A 127 -19.26 -7.08 3.57
C PHE A 127 -19.41 -8.48 3.00
N ALA A 128 -20.47 -8.68 2.21
CA ALA A 128 -20.74 -9.97 1.58
C ALA A 128 -19.73 -10.30 0.49
N ASN A 129 -19.28 -9.29 -0.25
CA ASN A 129 -18.32 -9.47 -1.32
C ASN A 129 -16.89 -9.39 -0.76
N ARG A 130 -16.13 -10.48 -0.87
CA ARG A 130 -14.78 -10.55 -0.33
C ARG A 130 -13.82 -9.56 -0.99
N SER A 131 -14.04 -9.19 -2.24
CA SER A 131 -13.20 -8.21 -2.92
C SER A 131 -13.34 -6.80 -2.34
N ASP A 132 -14.36 -6.55 -1.53
CA ASP A 132 -14.54 -5.28 -0.82
C ASP A 132 -13.87 -5.26 0.55
N TRP A 133 -13.35 -6.41 1.02
CA TRP A 133 -12.72 -6.51 2.32
C TRP A 133 -11.40 -5.75 2.34
N PRO A 134 -11.11 -5.00 3.43
CA PRO A 134 -9.77 -4.45 3.60
C PRO A 134 -8.75 -5.59 3.75
N TYR A 135 -7.57 -5.40 3.19
CA TYR A 135 -6.49 -6.39 3.20
C TYR A 135 -5.14 -5.71 3.31
N VAL A 136 -4.12 -6.47 3.73
CA VAL A 136 -2.74 -6.00 3.70
C VAL A 136 -2.08 -6.59 2.44
N PRO A 137 -1.66 -5.74 1.50
CA PRO A 137 -1.00 -6.23 0.28
C PRO A 137 0.22 -7.08 0.58
N LYS A 138 0.35 -8.19 -0.16
CA LYS A 138 1.44 -9.15 -0.04
C LYS A 138 1.96 -9.51 -1.43
N ASP A 139 3.20 -9.93 -1.49
CA ASP A 139 3.80 -10.38 -2.75
C ASP A 139 3.31 -11.78 -3.10
N GLU A 140 2.03 -11.91 -3.39
CA GLU A 140 1.34 -13.17 -3.73
C GLU A 140 0.49 -12.95 -4.98
N GLN A 141 0.86 -13.64 -6.06
CA GLN A 141 0.10 -13.60 -7.31
C GLN A 141 -1.17 -14.43 -7.20
N PRO A 142 -2.23 -14.11 -7.91
CA PRO A 142 -2.39 -12.94 -8.81
C PRO A 142 -3.00 -11.71 -8.15
N TRP A 143 -3.41 -11.80 -6.90
CA TRP A 143 -4.24 -10.78 -6.27
C TRP A 143 -3.50 -9.92 -5.25
N TYR A 144 -2.20 -10.14 -5.05
CA TYR A 144 -1.36 -9.40 -4.10
C TYR A 144 -1.99 -9.31 -2.70
N GLY A 145 -2.66 -10.39 -2.26
CA GLY A 145 -3.28 -10.47 -0.94
C GLY A 145 -4.74 -10.06 -0.89
N GLN A 146 -5.30 -9.51 -1.96
CA GLN A 146 -6.71 -9.16 -1.98
C GLN A 146 -7.59 -10.40 -1.91
N PHE A 147 -8.60 -10.36 -1.07
CA PHE A 147 -9.59 -11.42 -0.97
C PHE A 147 -10.51 -11.41 -2.19
N HIS A 148 -10.99 -12.59 -2.57
CA HIS A 148 -11.84 -12.73 -3.74
C HIS A 148 -12.73 -13.99 -3.65
#